data_359e7c5ca1f86b4eabc09fedf3c4ec88
#
_entry.id   359e7c5ca1f86b4eabc09fedf3c4ec88
#
_cell.length_a   1.000
_cell.length_b   1.000
_cell.length_c   1.000
_cell.angle_alpha   90.00
_cell.angle_beta   90.00
_cell.angle_gamma   90.00
#
_symmetry.space_group_name_H-M   'P 1'
#
loop_
_entity.id
_entity.type
_entity.pdbx_description
1 polymer ?
#
loop_
_entity_poly.entity_id
_entity_poly.type
_entity_poly.pdbx_seq_one_letter_code
_entity_poly.pdbx_strand_id
1 'polypeptide(L)'
;EKGPGVVPGHEEKKLGLDGSSTTAVMLEDAKVPVENVLGEIGKGHVVAFNILNLGRLKLGSRNIGGAKFALNNAIAYSKERHQFNRAIASFGLIKRKLAEMAVRCYVGDALVWRTLGAIDQSLETVDANDPMQALKAIEQFAVECSIIKV
;
A
#
# COMPACT_ATOMS: atom_id res chain seq x y z
N GLU A 1 -7.76 13.33 -18.01
CA GLU A 1 -8.88 14.29 -18.23
C GLU A 1 -9.95 13.63 -19.10
N LYS A 2 -11.22 13.98 -18.86
CA LYS A 2 -12.33 13.54 -19.71
C LYS A 2 -12.21 14.27 -21.05
N GLY A 3 -11.72 13.58 -22.06
CA GLY A 3 -11.64 14.07 -23.43
C GLY A 3 -12.54 13.27 -24.37
N PRO A 4 -12.72 13.74 -25.61
CA PRO A 4 -13.43 12.96 -26.64
C PRO A 4 -12.80 11.57 -26.79
N GLY A 5 -13.63 10.52 -26.81
CA GLY A 5 -13.16 9.14 -26.93
C GLY A 5 -12.74 8.47 -25.62
N VAL A 6 -12.86 9.13 -24.45
CA VAL A 6 -12.64 8.51 -23.14
C VAL A 6 -14.00 8.25 -22.49
N VAL A 7 -14.41 6.98 -22.43
CA VAL A 7 -15.74 6.57 -21.95
C VAL A 7 -15.60 5.77 -20.67
N PRO A 8 -16.15 6.23 -19.54
CA PRO A 8 -16.21 5.44 -18.32
C PRO A 8 -17.25 4.33 -18.45
N GLY A 9 -16.92 3.14 -17.97
CA GLY A 9 -17.84 2.02 -17.87
C GLY A 9 -18.81 2.12 -16.69
N HIS A 10 -19.46 1.00 -16.39
CA HIS A 10 -20.33 0.88 -15.23
C HIS A 10 -19.53 0.93 -13.92
N GLU A 11 -20.17 1.41 -12.87
CA GLU A 11 -19.62 1.34 -11.50
C GLU A 11 -19.46 -0.12 -11.06
N GLU A 12 -18.27 -0.46 -10.59
CA GLU A 12 -17.97 -1.78 -10.08
C GLU A 12 -18.57 -2.00 -8.69
N LYS A 13 -19.18 -3.17 -8.47
CA LYS A 13 -19.62 -3.60 -7.14
C LYS A 13 -18.40 -4.08 -6.35
N LYS A 14 -18.04 -3.34 -5.33
CA LYS A 14 -16.88 -3.62 -4.48
C LYS A 14 -17.30 -4.22 -3.14
N LEU A 15 -16.34 -4.84 -2.46
CA LEU A 15 -16.53 -5.38 -1.11
C LEU A 15 -16.53 -4.28 -0.02
N GLY A 16 -16.18 -3.07 -0.38
CA GLY A 16 -16.15 -1.88 0.47
C GLY A 16 -15.71 -0.66 -0.32
N LEU A 17 -15.57 0.48 0.34
CA LEU A 17 -15.26 1.77 -0.27
C LEU A 17 -16.30 2.21 -1.33
N ASP A 18 -17.58 2.00 -1.04
CA ASP A 18 -18.69 2.28 -1.97
C ASP A 18 -18.77 3.77 -2.36
N GLY A 19 -18.30 4.67 -1.50
CA GLY A 19 -18.20 6.09 -1.79
C GLY A 19 -17.09 6.48 -2.78
N SER A 20 -16.25 5.52 -3.22
CA SER A 20 -15.19 5.73 -4.20
C SER A 20 -15.57 5.09 -5.52
N SER A 21 -15.71 5.90 -6.58
CA SER A 21 -16.00 5.41 -7.93
C SER A 21 -14.88 4.52 -8.47
N THR A 22 -15.24 3.39 -9.03
CA THR A 22 -14.33 2.47 -9.72
C THR A 22 -15.02 1.97 -10.98
N THR A 23 -14.48 2.31 -12.14
CA THR A 23 -15.05 1.96 -13.44
C THR A 23 -13.97 1.47 -14.40
N ALA A 24 -14.36 0.66 -15.37
CA ALA A 24 -13.51 0.45 -16.55
C ALA A 24 -13.37 1.76 -17.34
N VAL A 25 -12.24 1.96 -17.99
CA VAL A 25 -12.01 3.08 -18.90
C VAL A 25 -11.89 2.52 -20.31
N MET A 26 -12.83 2.89 -21.17
CA MET A 26 -12.81 2.54 -22.60
C MET A 26 -12.25 3.72 -23.39
N LEU A 27 -11.41 3.40 -24.35
CA LEU A 27 -10.80 4.38 -25.26
C LEU A 27 -11.31 4.10 -26.66
N GLU A 28 -12.12 5.04 -27.18
CA GLU A 28 -12.74 4.96 -28.50
C GLU A 28 -12.18 6.08 -29.36
N ASP A 29 -11.18 5.78 -30.18
CA ASP A 29 -10.46 6.76 -31.01
C ASP A 29 -9.98 8.00 -30.25
N ALA A 30 -9.65 7.83 -28.97
CA ALA A 30 -9.15 8.91 -28.11
C ALA A 30 -7.83 9.44 -28.66
N LYS A 31 -7.83 10.70 -29.07
CA LYS A 31 -6.62 11.38 -29.59
C LYS A 31 -5.81 11.96 -28.43
N VAL A 32 -4.53 11.60 -28.39
CA VAL A 32 -3.58 12.14 -27.41
C VAL A 32 -2.49 12.89 -28.17
N PRO A 33 -2.21 14.16 -27.82
CA PRO A 33 -1.08 14.89 -28.38
C PRO A 33 0.25 14.16 -28.14
N VAL A 34 1.16 14.20 -29.10
CA VAL A 34 2.44 13.46 -29.02
C VAL A 34 3.28 13.90 -27.82
N GLU A 35 3.21 15.17 -27.49
CA GLU A 35 3.90 15.77 -26.34
C GLU A 35 3.40 15.24 -24.97
N ASN A 36 2.22 14.63 -24.94
CA ASN A 36 1.66 14.03 -23.72
C ASN A 36 1.99 12.53 -23.59
N VAL A 37 2.82 11.98 -24.46
CA VAL A 37 3.27 10.59 -24.33
C VAL A 37 4.22 10.47 -23.13
N LEU A 38 3.87 9.60 -22.19
CA LEU A 38 4.68 9.32 -21.01
C LEU A 38 5.57 8.10 -21.29
N GLY A 39 6.88 8.33 -21.40
CA GLY A 39 7.86 7.28 -21.67
C GLY A 39 7.86 6.81 -23.12
N GLU A 40 8.17 5.54 -23.34
CA GLU A 40 8.29 4.93 -24.66
C GLU A 40 6.94 4.39 -25.16
N ILE A 41 6.60 4.66 -26.41
CA ILE A 41 5.38 4.14 -27.05
C ILE A 41 5.37 2.60 -27.01
N GLY A 42 4.25 2.03 -26.56
CA GLY A 42 4.08 0.59 -26.38
C GLY A 42 4.55 0.05 -25.02
N LYS A 43 5.22 0.86 -24.18
CA LYS A 43 5.71 0.47 -22.86
C LYS A 43 4.96 1.08 -21.66
N GLY A 44 3.76 1.60 -21.88
CA GLY A 44 2.95 2.19 -20.79
C GLY A 44 2.66 1.22 -19.65
N HIS A 45 2.59 -0.09 -19.90
CA HIS A 45 2.43 -1.11 -18.88
C HIS A 45 3.59 -1.12 -17.86
N VAL A 46 4.83 -0.84 -18.29
CA VAL A 46 5.99 -0.77 -17.38
C VAL A 46 5.81 0.36 -16.38
N VAL A 47 5.37 1.54 -16.82
CA VAL A 47 5.07 2.68 -15.95
C VAL A 47 3.95 2.32 -14.98
N ALA A 48 2.86 1.73 -15.47
CA ALA A 48 1.70 1.34 -14.66
C ALA A 48 2.07 0.34 -13.56
N PHE A 49 2.84 -0.72 -13.86
CA PHE A 49 3.24 -1.72 -12.89
C PHE A 49 4.22 -1.18 -11.84
N ASN A 50 5.11 -0.27 -12.21
CA ASN A 50 6.03 0.36 -11.26
C ASN A 50 5.29 1.29 -10.26
N ILE A 51 4.26 2.00 -10.72
CA ILE A 51 3.38 2.78 -9.82
C ILE A 51 2.70 1.85 -8.79
N LEU A 52 2.31 0.64 -9.20
CA LEU A 52 1.72 -0.34 -8.29
C LEU A 52 2.68 -0.80 -7.19
N ASN A 53 3.99 -0.90 -7.46
CA ASN A 53 4.97 -1.26 -6.45
C ASN A 53 5.03 -0.22 -5.33
N LEU A 54 5.11 1.07 -5.67
CA LEU A 54 5.02 2.16 -4.70
C LEU A 54 3.67 2.19 -3.96
N GLY A 55 2.59 1.93 -4.67
CA GLY A 55 1.25 1.83 -4.09
C GLY A 55 1.16 0.73 -3.03
N ARG A 56 1.76 -0.43 -3.28
CA ARG A 56 1.82 -1.56 -2.33
C ARG A 56 2.60 -1.19 -1.07
N LEU A 57 3.78 -0.59 -1.23
CA LEU A 57 4.60 -0.15 -0.11
C LEU A 57 3.88 0.88 0.78
N LYS A 58 3.26 1.89 0.16
CA LYS A 58 2.48 2.92 0.86
C LYS A 58 1.28 2.32 1.60
N LEU A 59 0.58 1.38 0.97
CA LEU A 59 -0.57 0.70 1.58
C LEU A 59 -0.14 -0.11 2.81
N GLY A 60 0.92 -0.90 2.70
CA GLY A 60 1.46 -1.68 3.81
C GLY A 60 1.91 -0.80 4.97
N SER A 61 2.68 0.24 4.70
CA SER A 61 3.13 1.21 5.72
C SER A 61 1.96 1.84 6.48
N ARG A 62 0.91 2.24 5.76
CA ARG A 62 -0.32 2.79 6.35
C ARG A 62 -1.03 1.76 7.23
N ASN A 63 -1.11 0.51 6.78
CA ASN A 63 -1.79 -0.56 7.52
C ASN A 63 -1.06 -0.90 8.81
N ILE A 64 0.28 -0.91 8.83
CA ILE A 64 1.06 -1.09 10.07
C ILE A 64 0.81 0.06 11.06
N GLY A 65 0.73 1.31 10.59
CA GLY A 65 0.32 2.44 11.43
C GLY A 65 -1.06 2.24 12.05
N GLY A 66 -2.03 1.81 11.24
CA GLY A 66 -3.37 1.47 11.72
C GLY A 66 -3.39 0.30 12.72
N ALA A 67 -2.58 -0.73 12.49
CA ALA A 67 -2.46 -1.87 13.39
C ALA A 67 -1.89 -1.46 14.77
N LYS A 68 -0.88 -0.59 14.80
CA LYS A 68 -0.33 -0.03 16.06
C LYS A 68 -1.40 0.76 16.83
N PHE A 69 -2.18 1.58 16.13
CA PHE A 69 -3.29 2.32 16.74
C PHE A 69 -4.35 1.36 17.32
N ALA A 70 -4.75 0.33 16.56
CA ALA A 70 -5.70 -0.68 17.03
C ALA A 70 -5.17 -1.45 18.24
N LEU A 71 -3.88 -1.82 18.25
CA LEU A 71 -3.23 -2.48 19.40
C LEU A 71 -3.28 -1.62 20.65
N ASN A 72 -2.95 -0.33 20.57
CA ASN A 72 -3.00 0.57 21.71
C ASN A 72 -4.41 0.67 22.29
N ASN A 73 -5.43 0.78 21.45
CA ASN A 73 -6.83 0.79 21.89
C ASN A 73 -7.25 -0.55 22.52
N ALA A 74 -6.82 -1.67 21.96
CA ALA A 74 -7.09 -3.00 22.51
C ALA A 74 -6.44 -3.18 23.90
N ILE A 75 -5.22 -2.69 24.10
CA ILE A 75 -4.54 -2.72 25.38
C ILE A 75 -5.29 -1.86 26.41
N ALA A 76 -5.64 -0.62 26.07
CA ALA A 76 -6.38 0.28 26.96
C ALA A 76 -7.72 -0.35 27.36
N TYR A 77 -8.52 -0.75 26.40
CA TYR A 77 -9.81 -1.39 26.66
C TYR A 77 -9.70 -2.65 27.52
N SER A 78 -8.72 -3.51 27.24
CA SER A 78 -8.55 -4.75 28.00
C SER A 78 -8.15 -4.54 29.47
N LYS A 79 -7.53 -3.40 29.81
CA LYS A 79 -7.21 -3.00 31.18
C LYS A 79 -8.45 -2.45 31.92
N GLU A 80 -9.33 -1.75 31.22
CA GLU A 80 -10.53 -1.12 31.79
C GLU A 80 -11.72 -2.09 31.88
N ARG A 81 -11.87 -2.97 30.91
CA ARG A 81 -12.98 -3.92 30.86
C ARG A 81 -12.80 -5.05 31.89
N HIS A 82 -13.74 -5.20 32.79
CA HIS A 82 -13.78 -6.27 33.80
C HIS A 82 -14.80 -7.34 33.44
N GLN A 83 -14.40 -8.58 33.65
CA GLN A 83 -15.26 -9.78 33.66
C GLN A 83 -14.74 -10.74 34.73
N PHE A 84 -15.66 -11.49 35.37
CA PHE A 84 -15.30 -12.40 36.46
C PHE A 84 -14.46 -11.72 37.57
N ASN A 85 -14.86 -10.50 37.95
CA ASN A 85 -14.27 -9.66 38.99
C ASN A 85 -12.81 -9.25 38.73
N ARG A 86 -12.34 -9.26 37.51
CA ARG A 86 -10.97 -8.82 37.15
C ARG A 86 -10.89 -8.26 35.74
N ALA A 87 -9.89 -7.43 35.49
CA ALA A 87 -9.64 -6.89 34.15
C ALA A 87 -9.38 -8.01 33.13
N ILE A 88 -9.96 -7.91 31.92
CA ILE A 88 -9.81 -8.96 30.91
C ILE A 88 -8.36 -9.12 30.48
N ALA A 89 -7.52 -8.07 30.58
CA ALA A 89 -6.07 -8.14 30.36
C ALA A 89 -5.36 -9.17 31.27
N SER A 90 -5.97 -9.61 32.38
CA SER A 90 -5.39 -10.62 33.28
C SER A 90 -5.50 -12.05 32.75
N PHE A 91 -6.40 -12.32 31.78
CA PHE A 91 -6.61 -13.65 31.23
C PHE A 91 -5.52 -14.04 30.23
N GLY A 92 -5.04 -15.30 30.31
CA GLY A 92 -3.96 -15.81 29.46
C GLY A 92 -4.24 -15.69 27.96
N LEU A 93 -5.47 -15.99 27.53
CA LEU A 93 -5.84 -15.86 26.09
C LEU A 93 -5.81 -14.41 25.59
N ILE A 94 -6.20 -13.44 26.42
CA ILE A 94 -6.13 -12.01 26.05
C ILE A 94 -4.66 -11.56 25.99
N LYS A 95 -3.87 -11.92 27.00
CA LYS A 95 -2.42 -11.64 26.99
C LYS A 95 -1.74 -12.19 25.74
N ARG A 96 -2.05 -13.44 25.37
CA ARG A 96 -1.51 -14.07 24.15
C ARG A 96 -1.90 -13.29 22.90
N LYS A 97 -3.18 -12.92 22.74
CA LYS A 97 -3.63 -12.13 21.59
C LYS A 97 -2.93 -10.79 21.49
N LEU A 98 -2.81 -10.06 22.59
CA LEU A 98 -2.10 -8.77 22.61
C LEU A 98 -0.62 -8.93 22.30
N ALA A 99 0.03 -9.98 22.81
CA ALA A 99 1.43 -10.27 22.49
C ALA A 99 1.62 -10.62 21.01
N GLU A 100 0.75 -11.46 20.43
CA GLU A 100 0.79 -11.77 19.00
C GLU A 100 0.58 -10.51 18.13
N MET A 101 -0.34 -9.63 18.50
CA MET A 101 -0.55 -8.36 17.80
C MET A 101 0.70 -7.47 17.88
N ALA A 102 1.34 -7.36 19.04
CA ALA A 102 2.57 -6.58 19.23
C ALA A 102 3.72 -7.13 18.39
N VAL A 103 3.92 -8.45 18.38
CA VAL A 103 4.94 -9.12 17.56
C VAL A 103 4.71 -8.85 16.08
N ARG A 104 3.47 -9.00 15.60
CA ARG A 104 3.11 -8.74 14.19
C ARG A 104 3.34 -7.28 13.80
N CYS A 105 2.98 -6.33 14.67
CA CYS A 105 3.27 -4.91 14.44
C CYS A 105 4.78 -4.65 14.34
N TYR A 106 5.59 -5.25 15.22
CA TYR A 106 7.05 -5.10 15.21
C TYR A 106 7.67 -5.68 13.93
N VAL A 107 7.30 -6.90 13.56
CA VAL A 107 7.82 -7.57 12.36
C VAL A 107 7.43 -6.80 11.09
N GLY A 108 6.16 -6.38 10.99
CA GLY A 108 5.68 -5.59 9.85
C GLY A 108 6.40 -4.24 9.75
N ASP A 109 6.60 -3.55 10.87
CA ASP A 109 7.34 -2.29 10.94
C ASP A 109 8.80 -2.47 10.49
N ALA A 110 9.47 -3.50 11.00
CA ALA A 110 10.85 -3.81 10.62
C ALA A 110 10.98 -4.12 9.12
N LEU A 111 10.02 -4.86 8.55
CA LEU A 111 10.00 -5.18 7.11
C LEU A 111 9.81 -3.93 6.26
N VAL A 112 8.87 -3.04 6.64
CA VAL A 112 8.62 -1.77 5.94
C VAL A 112 9.88 -0.89 5.96
N TRP A 113 10.47 -0.67 7.12
CA TRP A 113 11.65 0.21 7.24
C TRP A 113 12.88 -0.36 6.54
N ARG A 114 13.09 -1.67 6.60
CA ARG A 114 14.16 -2.32 5.86
C ARG A 114 14.02 -2.14 4.36
N THR A 115 12.81 -2.33 3.83
CA THR A 115 12.55 -2.20 2.39
C THR A 115 12.68 -0.74 1.95
N LEU A 116 12.16 0.20 2.73
CA LEU A 116 12.34 1.64 2.45
C LEU A 116 13.81 2.02 2.40
N GLY A 117 14.60 1.63 3.42
CA GLY A 117 16.03 1.93 3.45
C GLY A 117 16.81 1.31 2.28
N ALA A 118 16.43 0.10 1.84
CA ALA A 118 17.05 -0.53 0.68
C ALA A 118 16.67 0.18 -0.64
N ILE A 119 15.43 0.66 -0.77
CA ILE A 119 15.00 1.48 -1.90
C ILE A 119 15.77 2.80 -1.92
N ASP A 120 15.87 3.49 -0.77
CA ASP A 120 16.60 4.76 -0.66
C ASP A 120 18.06 4.58 -1.08
N GLN A 121 18.75 3.55 -0.57
CA GLN A 121 20.13 3.23 -0.99
C GLN A 121 20.24 2.94 -2.48
N SER A 122 19.27 2.23 -3.07
CA SER A 122 19.28 1.98 -4.52
C SER A 122 19.08 3.27 -5.32
N LEU A 123 18.24 4.18 -4.84
CA LEU A 123 18.00 5.47 -5.49
C LEU A 123 19.22 6.40 -5.42
N GLU A 124 20.06 6.30 -4.38
CA GLU A 124 21.32 7.06 -4.30
C GLU A 124 22.34 6.67 -5.37
N THR A 125 22.21 5.47 -5.96
CA THR A 125 23.13 4.95 -6.99
C THR A 125 22.76 5.33 -8.42
N VAL A 126 21.61 5.96 -8.64
CA VAL A 126 21.06 6.31 -9.96
C VAL A 126 20.97 7.81 -10.14
N ASP A 127 20.93 8.26 -11.41
CA ASP A 127 20.73 9.68 -11.71
C ASP A 127 19.29 10.10 -11.32
N ALA A 128 19.19 10.99 -10.35
CA ALA A 128 17.92 11.53 -9.87
C ALA A 128 17.11 12.28 -10.96
N ASN A 129 17.76 12.71 -12.05
CA ASN A 129 17.13 13.37 -13.19
C ASN A 129 16.63 12.38 -14.25
N ASP A 130 16.95 11.09 -14.13
CA ASP A 130 16.45 10.03 -15.02
C ASP A 130 15.34 9.22 -14.37
N PRO A 131 14.06 9.52 -14.65
CA PRO A 131 12.93 8.80 -14.05
C PRO A 131 12.92 7.30 -14.35
N MET A 132 13.50 6.87 -15.48
CA MET A 132 13.53 5.46 -15.84
C MET A 132 14.53 4.67 -15.03
N GLN A 133 15.66 5.26 -14.65
CA GLN A 133 16.60 4.63 -13.71
C GLN A 133 15.98 4.51 -12.31
N ALA A 134 15.31 5.55 -11.83
CA ALA A 134 14.62 5.53 -10.56
C ALA A 134 13.52 4.44 -10.52
N LEU A 135 12.73 4.29 -11.61
CA LEU A 135 11.74 3.23 -11.72
C LEU A 135 12.35 1.84 -11.67
N LYS A 136 13.47 1.60 -12.38
CA LYS A 136 14.18 0.31 -12.35
C LYS A 136 14.76 0.01 -10.96
N ALA A 137 15.27 1.02 -10.25
CA ALA A 137 15.75 0.85 -8.89
C ALA A 137 14.65 0.39 -7.93
N ILE A 138 13.44 0.93 -8.06
CA ILE A 138 12.27 0.54 -7.24
C ILE A 138 11.75 -0.84 -7.65
N GLU A 139 11.77 -1.18 -8.94
CA GLU A 139 11.28 -2.47 -9.47
C GLU A 139 12.00 -3.66 -8.86
N GLN A 140 13.28 -3.52 -8.48
CA GLN A 140 14.05 -4.58 -7.81
C GLN A 140 13.39 -5.07 -6.51
N PHE A 141 12.58 -4.22 -5.86
CA PHE A 141 11.90 -4.51 -4.59
C PHE A 141 10.41 -4.86 -4.77
N ALA A 142 10.01 -5.29 -5.96
CA ALA A 142 8.60 -5.63 -6.25
C ALA A 142 8.07 -6.77 -5.38
N VAL A 143 8.91 -7.72 -5.03
CA VAL A 143 8.56 -8.86 -4.15
C VAL A 143 8.35 -8.38 -2.73
N GLU A 144 9.28 -7.63 -2.17
CA GLU A 144 9.20 -7.05 -0.83
C GLU A 144 7.98 -6.15 -0.69
N CYS A 145 7.74 -5.26 -1.65
CA CYS A 145 6.55 -4.41 -1.69
C CYS A 145 5.25 -5.23 -1.71
N SER A 146 5.25 -6.37 -2.40
CA SER A 146 4.09 -7.27 -2.45
C SER A 146 3.84 -7.97 -1.12
N ILE A 147 4.91 -8.42 -0.44
CA ILE A 147 4.84 -9.05 0.89
C ILE A 147 4.35 -8.03 1.93
N ILE A 148 4.87 -6.81 1.89
CA ILE A 148 4.46 -5.73 2.81
C ILE A 148 2.97 -5.40 2.69
N LYS A 149 2.42 -5.47 1.48
CA LYS A 149 0.99 -5.18 1.24
C LYS A 149 0.08 -6.19 1.93
N VAL A 150 0.44 -7.49 1.97
CA VAL A 150 -0.38 -8.58 2.50
C VAL A 150 -0.27 -8.72 4.01
#